data_98fc8770f04931eedc22c01258d9eb70
#
_entry.id   98fc8770f04931eedc22c01258d9eb70
#
_cell.length_a   1.000
_cell.length_b   1.000
_cell.length_c   1.000
_cell.angle_alpha   90.00
_cell.angle_beta   90.00
_cell.angle_gamma   90.00
#
_symmetry.space_group_name_H-M   'P 1'
#
loop_
_entity.id
_entity.type
_entity.pdbx_description
1 polymer ?
#
loop_
_entity_poly.entity_id
_entity_poly.type
_entity_poly.pdbx_seq_one_letter_code
_entity_poly.pdbx_strand_id
1 'polypeptide(L)'
;MDASHVALVSLSLSAEGFEHYRADTSMVLGVNVNLLAKVMKLADPTDSITLSAEDNPTHLKLIFENAKTERTTEFTMNLISLDAEHLAIPETEYSSVVSINSGEFNKICKELYSLNETLTITTAPESVVFAVESEAGSGSIKLQQSDNVSKEEQTTLEVNEAVNQQFAIRYLNLFNKAAPLSSFTRLCMHTEQPLVVEYKIE
;
A
#
# COMPACT_ATOMS: atom_id res chain seq x y z
N MET A 1 2.13 10.67 -5.20
CA MET A 1 0.85 11.22 -4.76
C MET A 1 -0.11 11.23 -5.95
N ASP A 2 -1.41 11.04 -5.72
CA ASP A 2 -2.40 11.11 -6.80
C ASP A 2 -2.62 12.56 -7.28
N ALA A 3 -3.24 12.73 -8.47
CA ALA A 3 -3.45 14.05 -9.07
C ALA A 3 -4.38 14.98 -8.25
N SER A 4 -5.19 14.43 -7.37
CA SER A 4 -6.07 15.20 -6.46
C SER A 4 -5.41 15.55 -5.14
N HIS A 5 -4.18 15.12 -4.91
CA HIS A 5 -3.41 15.34 -3.68
C HIS A 5 -4.08 14.77 -2.41
N VAL A 6 -4.91 13.74 -2.58
CA VAL A 6 -5.65 13.08 -1.49
C VAL A 6 -4.96 11.82 -1.01
N ALA A 7 -4.24 11.10 -1.90
CA ALA A 7 -3.59 9.85 -1.58
C ALA A 7 -2.10 9.86 -1.93
N LEU A 8 -1.29 9.36 -1.02
CA LEU A 8 0.14 9.12 -1.20
C LEU A 8 0.39 7.62 -1.07
N VAL A 9 1.15 7.04 -2.00
CA VAL A 9 1.64 5.66 -1.90
C VAL A 9 3.15 5.70 -1.81
N SER A 10 3.70 5.02 -0.83
CA SER A 10 5.14 4.83 -0.64
C SER A 10 5.46 3.34 -0.65
N LEU A 11 6.52 2.97 -1.34
CA LEU A 11 7.09 1.62 -1.33
C LEU A 11 8.54 1.73 -0.90
N SER A 12 8.91 0.99 0.14
CA SER A 12 10.29 0.88 0.61
C SER A 12 10.79 -0.55 0.39
N LEU A 13 11.88 -0.68 -0.34
CA LEU A 13 12.57 -1.95 -0.56
C LEU A 13 13.99 -1.82 -0.01
N SER A 14 14.37 -2.67 0.94
CA SER A 14 15.72 -2.66 1.50
C SER A 14 16.72 -3.28 0.53
N ALA A 15 17.96 -2.83 0.59
CA ALA A 15 19.06 -3.36 -0.24
C ALA A 15 19.25 -4.87 -0.09
N GLU A 16 18.96 -5.41 1.10
CA GLU A 16 19.06 -6.84 1.41
C GLU A 16 18.03 -7.71 0.65
N GLY A 17 16.97 -7.10 0.12
CA GLY A 17 15.97 -7.78 -0.69
C GLY A 17 16.38 -7.98 -2.15
N PHE A 18 17.56 -7.50 -2.56
CA PHE A 18 18.09 -7.64 -3.92
C PHE A 18 19.28 -8.59 -3.95
N GLU A 19 19.40 -9.40 -4.98
CA GLU A 19 20.59 -10.24 -5.21
C GLU A 19 21.85 -9.38 -5.42
N HIS A 20 21.69 -8.26 -6.13
CA HIS A 20 22.71 -7.24 -6.34
C HIS A 20 22.13 -5.87 -6.14
N TYR A 21 22.71 -5.08 -5.25
CA TYR A 21 22.34 -3.71 -5.01
C TYR A 21 23.60 -2.83 -5.02
N ARG A 22 23.57 -1.75 -5.80
CA ARG A 22 24.61 -0.75 -5.82
C ARG A 22 24.00 0.64 -6.00
N ALA A 23 24.28 1.53 -5.07
CA ALA A 23 23.95 2.95 -5.18
C ALA A 23 25.13 3.75 -4.63
N ASP A 24 25.92 4.33 -5.51
CA ASP A 24 27.10 5.11 -5.12
C ASP A 24 26.68 6.49 -4.58
N THR A 25 25.55 7.01 -5.03
CA THR A 25 24.95 8.27 -4.59
C THR A 25 23.43 8.12 -4.46
N SER A 26 22.82 8.92 -3.57
CA SER A 26 21.36 9.04 -3.51
C SER A 26 20.86 9.83 -4.72
N MET A 27 19.84 9.29 -5.40
CA MET A 27 19.25 9.95 -6.57
C MET A 27 17.73 9.84 -6.56
N VAL A 28 17.09 10.81 -7.19
CA VAL A 28 15.64 10.85 -7.37
C VAL A 28 15.32 10.66 -8.85
N LEU A 29 14.54 9.64 -9.17
CA LEU A 29 14.15 9.28 -10.52
C LEU A 29 12.64 9.52 -10.71
N GLY A 30 12.26 10.51 -11.50
CA GLY A 30 10.86 10.73 -11.88
C GLY A 30 10.43 9.73 -12.95
N VAL A 31 9.45 8.88 -12.66
CA VAL A 31 8.98 7.84 -13.59
C VAL A 31 7.50 7.97 -13.90
N ASN A 32 7.13 7.67 -15.14
CA ASN A 32 5.72 7.49 -15.50
C ASN A 32 5.24 6.12 -15.03
N VAL A 33 4.49 6.08 -13.93
CA VAL A 33 4.03 4.83 -13.29
C VAL A 33 3.14 4.00 -14.22
N ASN A 34 2.33 4.63 -15.09
CA ASN A 34 1.51 3.90 -16.06
C ASN A 34 2.36 3.17 -17.10
N LEU A 35 3.46 3.80 -17.55
CA LEU A 35 4.39 3.18 -18.47
C LEU A 35 5.18 2.08 -17.76
N LEU A 36 5.69 2.36 -16.54
CA LEU A 36 6.37 1.37 -15.73
C LEU A 36 5.52 0.13 -15.51
N ALA A 37 4.24 0.29 -15.15
CA ALA A 37 3.31 -0.82 -14.98
C ALA A 37 3.08 -1.65 -16.26
N LYS A 38 3.12 -1.02 -17.44
CA LYS A 38 3.04 -1.73 -18.72
C LYS A 38 4.32 -2.52 -19.01
N VAL A 39 5.48 -1.91 -18.74
CA VAL A 39 6.78 -2.54 -18.94
C VAL A 39 6.95 -3.74 -17.99
N MET A 40 6.61 -3.58 -16.71
CA MET A 40 6.67 -4.67 -15.72
C MET A 40 5.79 -5.87 -16.08
N LYS A 41 4.70 -5.68 -16.85
CA LYS A 41 3.86 -6.78 -17.35
C LYS A 41 4.52 -7.61 -18.46
N LEU A 42 5.65 -7.15 -19.01
CA LEU A 42 6.40 -7.90 -20.02
C LEU A 42 7.33 -8.93 -19.38
N ALA A 43 7.60 -8.83 -18.09
CA ALA A 43 8.39 -9.78 -17.34
C ALA A 43 7.58 -11.06 -17.07
N ASP A 44 8.22 -12.21 -17.27
CA ASP A 44 7.70 -13.49 -16.81
C ASP A 44 8.02 -13.68 -15.31
N PRO A 45 7.22 -14.47 -14.56
CA PRO A 45 7.50 -14.73 -13.13
C PRO A 45 8.87 -15.35 -12.84
N THR A 46 9.53 -15.92 -13.86
CA THR A 46 10.84 -16.56 -13.76
C THR A 46 11.99 -15.69 -14.25
N ASP A 47 11.70 -14.46 -14.67
CA ASP A 47 12.74 -13.53 -15.12
C ASP A 47 13.43 -12.88 -13.93
N SER A 48 14.74 -12.69 -14.02
CA SER A 48 15.45 -11.74 -13.20
C SER A 48 15.23 -10.32 -13.75
N ILE A 49 15.07 -9.35 -12.86
CA ILE A 49 14.79 -7.96 -13.22
C ILE A 49 15.94 -7.09 -12.73
N THR A 50 16.60 -6.42 -13.65
CA THR A 50 17.65 -5.44 -13.35
C THR A 50 17.14 -4.04 -13.66
N LEU A 51 17.26 -3.15 -12.67
CA LEU A 51 17.01 -1.71 -12.80
C LEU A 51 18.35 -0.98 -12.76
N SER A 52 18.63 -0.11 -13.71
CA SER A 52 19.84 0.70 -13.70
C SER A 52 19.62 2.11 -14.20
N ALA A 53 20.37 3.06 -13.62
CA ALA A 53 20.43 4.44 -14.03
C ALA A 53 21.87 4.95 -13.87
N GLU A 54 22.26 5.93 -14.69
CA GLU A 54 23.58 6.59 -14.63
C GLU A 54 23.58 7.74 -13.62
N ASP A 55 24.75 8.32 -13.32
CA ASP A 55 24.88 9.38 -12.30
C ASP A 55 24.08 10.67 -12.57
N ASN A 56 23.80 11.00 -13.81
CA ASN A 56 22.91 12.11 -14.20
C ASN A 56 21.83 11.58 -15.13
N PRO A 57 20.86 10.83 -14.60
CA PRO A 57 20.02 9.99 -15.42
C PRO A 57 18.99 10.80 -16.18
N THR A 58 18.90 10.58 -17.47
CA THR A 58 17.78 10.98 -18.32
C THR A 58 16.85 9.81 -18.60
N HIS A 59 17.31 8.61 -18.29
CA HIS A 59 16.61 7.35 -18.57
C HIS A 59 16.74 6.37 -17.41
N LEU A 60 15.71 5.54 -17.23
CA LEU A 60 15.74 4.33 -16.41
C LEU A 60 15.77 3.13 -17.36
N LYS A 61 16.76 2.27 -17.20
CA LYS A 61 16.89 1.02 -17.95
C LYS A 61 16.36 -0.14 -17.14
N LEU A 62 15.50 -0.96 -17.75
CA LEU A 62 14.96 -2.19 -17.21
C LEU A 62 15.41 -3.36 -18.10
N ILE A 63 15.96 -4.39 -17.51
CA ILE A 63 16.36 -5.61 -18.21
C ILE A 63 15.67 -6.79 -17.55
N PHE A 64 15.02 -7.62 -18.36
CA PHE A 64 14.40 -8.87 -17.96
C PHE A 64 15.15 -10.02 -18.59
N GLU A 65 15.68 -10.93 -17.78
CA GLU A 65 16.51 -12.05 -18.26
C GLU A 65 15.92 -13.38 -17.79
N ASN A 66 15.65 -14.24 -18.76
CA ASN A 66 15.16 -15.60 -18.51
C ASN A 66 16.25 -16.61 -18.84
N ALA A 67 16.84 -17.20 -17.81
CA ALA A 67 17.92 -18.17 -17.98
C ALA A 67 17.48 -19.49 -18.66
N LYS A 68 16.18 -19.84 -18.60
CA LYS A 68 15.65 -21.09 -19.18
C LYS A 68 15.42 -20.98 -20.68
N THR A 69 15.03 -19.79 -21.14
CA THR A 69 14.69 -19.52 -22.55
C THR A 69 15.78 -18.75 -23.28
N GLU A 70 16.86 -18.39 -22.58
CA GLU A 70 17.97 -17.53 -23.09
C GLU A 70 17.43 -16.19 -23.67
N ARG A 71 16.31 -15.72 -23.12
CA ARG A 71 15.64 -14.50 -23.57
C ARG A 71 16.08 -13.31 -22.71
N THR A 72 16.55 -12.25 -23.36
CA THR A 72 16.77 -10.95 -22.72
C THR A 72 15.86 -9.92 -23.35
N THR A 73 15.14 -9.17 -22.52
CA THR A 73 14.31 -8.05 -22.96
C THR A 73 14.82 -6.79 -22.28
N GLU A 74 15.15 -5.79 -23.06
CA GLU A 74 15.62 -4.50 -22.55
C GLU A 74 14.61 -3.41 -22.88
N PHE A 75 14.34 -2.55 -21.91
CA PHE A 75 13.48 -1.40 -22.04
C PHE A 75 14.15 -0.16 -21.43
N THR A 76 14.18 0.93 -22.18
CA THR A 76 14.70 2.22 -21.72
C THR A 76 13.55 3.21 -21.61
N MET A 77 13.31 3.72 -20.40
CA MET A 77 12.26 4.66 -20.10
C MET A 77 12.83 6.06 -19.87
N ASN A 78 12.29 7.07 -20.56
CA ASN A 78 12.62 8.45 -20.28
C ASN A 78 12.12 8.86 -18.91
N LEU A 79 12.97 9.50 -18.14
CA LEU A 79 12.61 10.10 -16.87
C LEU A 79 11.88 11.42 -17.08
N ILE A 80 11.04 11.78 -16.12
CA ILE A 80 10.33 13.05 -16.08
C ILE A 80 10.92 13.92 -14.97
N SER A 81 11.04 15.22 -15.23
CA SER A 81 11.40 16.16 -14.18
C SER A 81 10.22 16.31 -13.21
N LEU A 82 10.50 16.12 -11.93
CA LEU A 82 9.53 16.33 -10.87
C LEU A 82 9.97 17.56 -10.07
N ASP A 83 9.18 18.63 -10.13
CA ASP A 83 9.30 19.78 -9.21
C ASP A 83 8.61 19.48 -7.87
N ALA A 84 8.62 18.20 -7.46
CA ALA A 84 7.89 17.77 -6.29
C ALA A 84 8.72 17.93 -5.01
N GLU A 85 8.18 18.62 -4.05
CA GLU A 85 8.62 18.50 -2.66
C GLU A 85 8.56 17.03 -2.24
N HIS A 86 9.61 16.57 -1.59
CA HIS A 86 9.66 15.20 -1.05
C HIS A 86 8.63 15.09 0.07
N LEU A 87 7.43 14.63 -0.25
CA LEU A 87 6.42 14.29 0.74
C LEU A 87 6.78 12.92 1.34
N ALA A 88 7.27 12.94 2.57
CA ALA A 88 7.43 11.75 3.37
C ALA A 88 6.17 11.51 4.21
N ILE A 89 5.84 10.25 4.48
CA ILE A 89 4.88 9.92 5.52
C ILE A 89 5.55 10.25 6.86
N PRO A 90 5.01 11.18 7.66
CA PRO A 90 5.64 11.56 8.91
C PRO A 90 5.65 10.38 9.88
N GLU A 91 6.76 10.18 10.57
CA GLU A 91 6.81 9.30 11.74
C GLU A 91 6.09 9.99 12.89
N THR A 92 4.88 9.55 13.18
CA THR A 92 4.05 10.09 14.26
C THR A 92 3.58 8.97 15.17
N GLU A 93 3.34 9.29 16.43
CA GLU A 93 2.63 8.38 17.33
C GLU A 93 1.15 8.37 16.92
N TYR A 94 0.63 7.18 16.63
CA TYR A 94 -0.76 7.00 16.28
C TYR A 94 -1.62 6.78 17.52
N SER A 95 -2.81 7.41 17.55
CA SER A 95 -3.78 7.20 18.63
C SER A 95 -4.33 5.78 18.64
N SER A 96 -4.43 5.16 17.48
CA SER A 96 -4.94 3.80 17.33
C SER A 96 -4.26 3.08 16.16
N VAL A 97 -3.83 1.84 16.41
CA VAL A 97 -3.30 0.94 15.39
C VAL A 97 -4.11 -0.36 15.42
N VAL A 98 -4.66 -0.73 14.26
CA VAL A 98 -5.40 -1.96 14.06
C VAL A 98 -4.64 -2.84 13.07
N SER A 99 -4.28 -4.05 13.47
CA SER A 99 -3.73 -5.05 12.56
C SER A 99 -4.80 -6.10 12.28
N ILE A 100 -5.10 -6.31 11.01
CA ILE A 100 -6.16 -7.17 10.52
C ILE A 100 -5.65 -8.02 9.36
N ASN A 101 -6.16 -9.25 9.20
CA ASN A 101 -5.86 -10.06 8.02
C ASN A 101 -6.17 -9.29 6.73
N SER A 102 -5.20 -9.25 5.79
CA SER A 102 -5.31 -8.44 4.58
C SER A 102 -6.47 -8.86 3.67
N GLY A 103 -6.76 -10.16 3.62
CA GLY A 103 -7.90 -10.70 2.87
C GLY A 103 -9.24 -10.27 3.49
N GLU A 104 -9.35 -10.30 4.81
CA GLU A 104 -10.56 -9.86 5.52
C GLU A 104 -10.79 -8.36 5.37
N PHE A 105 -9.76 -7.53 5.51
CA PHE A 105 -9.90 -6.09 5.27
C PHE A 105 -10.32 -5.77 3.83
N ASN A 106 -9.74 -6.47 2.84
CA ASN A 106 -10.13 -6.34 1.44
C ASN A 106 -11.61 -6.72 1.22
N LYS A 107 -12.07 -7.80 1.88
CA LYS A 107 -13.46 -8.25 1.80
C LYS A 107 -14.40 -7.22 2.42
N ILE A 108 -14.11 -6.73 3.62
CA ILE A 108 -14.87 -5.68 4.31
C ILE A 108 -15.04 -4.45 3.42
N CYS A 109 -13.93 -3.94 2.84
CA CYS A 109 -13.98 -2.78 1.95
C CYS A 109 -14.86 -3.01 0.72
N LYS A 110 -14.79 -4.19 0.09
CA LYS A 110 -15.61 -4.52 -1.08
C LYS A 110 -17.09 -4.65 -0.74
N GLU A 111 -17.42 -5.32 0.35
CA GLU A 111 -18.80 -5.53 0.79
C GLU A 111 -19.46 -4.19 1.14
N LEU A 112 -18.79 -3.36 1.95
CA LEU A 112 -19.33 -2.07 2.36
C LEU A 112 -19.39 -1.05 1.21
N TYR A 113 -18.47 -1.11 0.25
CA TYR A 113 -18.51 -0.26 -0.94
C TYR A 113 -19.78 -0.47 -1.78
N SER A 114 -20.36 -1.67 -1.76
CA SER A 114 -21.62 -1.94 -2.45
C SER A 114 -22.82 -1.19 -1.86
N LEU A 115 -22.69 -0.72 -0.60
CA LEU A 115 -23.74 -0.02 0.13
C LEU A 115 -23.56 1.49 0.15
N ASN A 116 -22.33 1.97 0.30
CA ASN A 116 -21.98 3.40 0.27
C ASN A 116 -20.50 3.60 -0.10
N GLU A 117 -20.16 4.79 -0.60
CA GLU A 117 -18.80 5.20 -0.94
C GLU A 117 -18.00 5.71 0.27
N THR A 118 -18.66 6.05 1.37
CA THR A 118 -18.03 6.57 2.60
C THR A 118 -18.08 5.53 3.71
N LEU A 119 -16.91 5.20 4.24
CA LEU A 119 -16.70 4.29 5.36
C LEU A 119 -16.37 5.08 6.62
N THR A 120 -17.09 4.81 7.71
CA THR A 120 -16.70 5.24 9.05
C THR A 120 -15.93 4.12 9.74
N ILE A 121 -14.72 4.42 10.22
CA ILE A 121 -13.93 3.51 11.05
C ILE A 121 -13.92 4.05 12.46
N THR A 122 -14.40 3.24 13.40
CA THR A 122 -14.43 3.57 14.83
C THR A 122 -13.61 2.54 15.61
N THR A 123 -12.62 2.99 16.38
CA THR A 123 -11.81 2.14 17.23
C THR A 123 -12.18 2.29 18.70
N ALA A 124 -12.11 1.19 19.42
CA ALA A 124 -12.25 1.11 20.86
C ALA A 124 -11.21 0.09 21.41
N PRO A 125 -10.91 0.07 22.70
CA PRO A 125 -9.83 -0.75 23.25
C PRO A 125 -9.84 -2.23 22.85
N GLU A 126 -11.02 -2.82 22.61
CA GLU A 126 -11.16 -4.25 22.28
C GLU A 126 -11.85 -4.50 20.94
N SER A 127 -12.17 -3.46 20.17
CA SER A 127 -12.88 -3.63 18.90
C SER A 127 -12.64 -2.52 17.91
N VAL A 128 -12.78 -2.85 16.64
CA VAL A 128 -12.89 -1.90 15.53
C VAL A 128 -14.23 -2.13 14.81
N VAL A 129 -14.89 -1.04 14.44
CA VAL A 129 -16.15 -1.07 13.69
C VAL A 129 -15.96 -0.35 12.36
N PHE A 130 -16.32 -1.03 11.30
CA PHE A 130 -16.41 -0.50 9.94
C PHE A 130 -17.88 -0.30 9.61
N ALA A 131 -18.32 0.93 9.42
CA ALA A 131 -19.72 1.24 9.21
C ALA A 131 -19.94 2.11 7.98
N VAL A 132 -21.06 1.89 7.31
CA VAL A 132 -21.57 2.72 6.21
C VAL A 132 -23.02 3.11 6.51
N GLU A 133 -23.39 4.33 6.12
CA GLU A 133 -24.73 4.86 6.30
C GLU A 133 -25.20 5.52 5.01
N SER A 134 -26.42 5.21 4.58
CA SER A 134 -27.09 5.80 3.41
C SER A 134 -28.55 6.08 3.71
N GLU A 135 -29.23 6.81 2.85
CA GLU A 135 -30.69 7.06 2.97
C GLU A 135 -31.51 5.76 2.98
N ALA A 136 -31.01 4.71 2.31
CA ALA A 136 -31.69 3.41 2.20
C ALA A 136 -31.46 2.51 3.43
N GLY A 137 -30.45 2.81 4.26
CA GLY A 137 -30.11 2.00 5.45
C GLY A 137 -28.66 2.12 5.85
N SER A 138 -28.28 1.41 6.90
CA SER A 138 -26.93 1.34 7.43
C SER A 138 -26.45 -0.10 7.55
N GLY A 139 -25.13 -0.29 7.45
CA GLY A 139 -24.47 -1.57 7.66
C GLY A 139 -23.19 -1.40 8.45
N SER A 140 -22.84 -2.37 9.28
CA SER A 140 -21.58 -2.35 10.01
C SER A 140 -21.02 -3.75 10.21
N ILE A 141 -19.69 -3.81 10.20
CA ILE A 141 -18.90 -5.01 10.53
C ILE A 141 -18.04 -4.66 11.73
N LYS A 142 -18.18 -5.44 12.81
CA LYS A 142 -17.41 -5.27 14.03
C LYS A 142 -16.43 -6.42 14.16
N LEU A 143 -15.15 -6.11 14.32
CA LEU A 143 -14.12 -7.05 14.68
C LEU A 143 -13.68 -6.81 16.13
N GLN A 144 -13.45 -7.89 16.85
CA GLN A 144 -12.98 -7.87 18.24
C GLN A 144 -11.62 -8.54 18.32
N GLN A 145 -10.78 -8.04 19.21
CA GLN A 145 -9.56 -8.74 19.57
C GLN A 145 -9.95 -10.06 20.25
N SER A 146 -9.37 -11.16 19.79
CA SER A 146 -9.67 -12.49 20.33
C SER A 146 -8.44 -13.37 20.28
N ASP A 147 -8.10 -13.95 21.43
CA ASP A 147 -7.00 -14.94 21.55
C ASP A 147 -7.43 -16.35 21.12
N ASN A 148 -8.73 -16.54 20.81
CA ASN A 148 -9.32 -17.84 20.46
C ASN A 148 -9.30 -18.15 18.95
N VAL A 149 -8.75 -17.25 18.15
CA VAL A 149 -8.66 -17.38 16.67
C VAL A 149 -7.23 -17.74 16.29
N SER A 150 -7.04 -18.36 15.11
CA SER A 150 -5.69 -18.62 14.59
C SER A 150 -4.92 -17.32 14.46
N LYS A 151 -3.59 -17.37 14.63
CA LYS A 151 -2.74 -16.16 14.51
C LYS A 151 -2.90 -15.46 13.14
N GLU A 152 -3.25 -16.20 12.11
CA GLU A 152 -3.45 -15.71 10.74
C GLU A 152 -4.77 -14.94 10.57
N GLU A 153 -5.75 -15.18 11.45
CA GLU A 153 -7.06 -14.53 11.42
C GLU A 153 -7.25 -13.53 12.56
N GLN A 154 -6.27 -13.44 13.46
CA GLN A 154 -6.37 -12.61 14.65
C GLN A 154 -6.32 -11.12 14.30
N THR A 155 -7.32 -10.37 14.78
CA THR A 155 -7.27 -8.90 14.79
C THR A 155 -6.59 -8.43 16.08
N THR A 156 -5.57 -7.59 15.98
CA THR A 156 -4.93 -6.96 17.13
C THR A 156 -5.19 -5.47 17.14
N LEU A 157 -5.36 -4.91 18.33
CA LEU A 157 -5.73 -3.52 18.56
C LEU A 157 -4.77 -2.91 19.58
N GLU A 158 -4.13 -1.81 19.19
CA GLU A 158 -3.35 -0.95 20.09
C GLU A 158 -4.05 0.42 20.09
N VAL A 159 -4.90 0.65 21.09
CA VAL A 159 -5.73 1.85 21.16
C VAL A 159 -5.36 2.66 22.40
N ASN A 160 -4.60 3.73 22.18
CA ASN A 160 -4.28 4.73 23.20
C ASN A 160 -5.43 5.72 23.35
N GLU A 161 -6.05 6.11 22.22
CA GLU A 161 -7.18 6.98 22.14
C GLU A 161 -8.15 6.48 21.06
N ALA A 162 -9.43 6.46 21.38
CA ALA A 162 -10.48 6.04 20.45
C ALA A 162 -10.58 7.03 19.27
N VAL A 163 -10.61 6.51 18.05
CA VAL A 163 -10.71 7.29 16.82
C VAL A 163 -12.05 6.98 16.14
N ASN A 164 -12.68 8.02 15.61
CA ASN A 164 -13.86 7.91 14.75
C ASN A 164 -13.67 8.82 13.54
N GLN A 165 -13.38 8.23 12.38
CA GLN A 165 -13.08 8.98 11.17
C GLN A 165 -13.77 8.36 9.94
N GLN A 166 -14.00 9.21 8.93
CA GLN A 166 -14.63 8.83 7.68
C GLN A 166 -13.62 8.84 6.53
N PHE A 167 -13.70 7.81 5.68
CA PHE A 167 -12.80 7.61 4.55
C PHE A 167 -13.57 7.24 3.29
N ALA A 168 -13.08 7.68 2.13
CA ALA A 168 -13.62 7.24 0.85
C ALA A 168 -13.14 5.82 0.53
N ILE A 169 -14.04 4.85 0.49
CA ILE A 169 -13.74 3.42 0.29
C ILE A 169 -13.01 3.17 -1.04
N ARG A 170 -13.24 3.99 -2.06
CA ARG A 170 -12.57 3.88 -3.36
C ARG A 170 -11.04 3.86 -3.22
N TYR A 171 -10.47 4.67 -2.32
CA TYR A 171 -9.02 4.70 -2.08
C TYR A 171 -8.57 3.44 -1.34
N LEU A 172 -9.31 3.00 -0.34
CA LEU A 172 -9.03 1.76 0.39
C LEU A 172 -9.02 0.55 -0.55
N ASN A 173 -9.98 0.49 -1.48
CA ASN A 173 -10.03 -0.56 -2.50
C ASN A 173 -8.84 -0.50 -3.48
N LEU A 174 -8.30 0.69 -3.76
CA LEU A 174 -7.06 0.83 -4.53
C LEU A 174 -5.85 0.33 -3.73
N PHE A 175 -5.76 0.66 -2.45
CA PHE A 175 -4.68 0.21 -1.56
C PHE A 175 -4.73 -1.30 -1.33
N ASN A 176 -5.91 -1.88 -1.24
CA ASN A 176 -6.12 -3.32 -1.10
C ASN A 176 -5.61 -4.17 -2.27
N LYS A 177 -5.16 -3.55 -3.37
CA LYS A 177 -4.39 -4.25 -4.40
C LYS A 177 -3.04 -4.76 -3.88
N ALA A 178 -2.53 -4.18 -2.80
CA ALA A 178 -1.35 -4.64 -2.10
C ALA A 178 -1.61 -5.80 -1.11
N ALA A 179 -2.87 -6.15 -0.84
CA ALA A 179 -3.22 -7.22 0.09
C ALA A 179 -2.52 -8.58 -0.18
N PRO A 180 -2.28 -9.01 -1.44
CA PRO A 180 -1.54 -10.25 -1.69
C PRO A 180 -0.06 -10.22 -1.29
N LEU A 181 0.49 -9.04 -0.98
CA LEU A 181 1.90 -8.86 -0.60
C LEU A 181 2.15 -9.05 0.90
N SER A 182 1.09 -9.12 1.71
CA SER A 182 1.20 -9.19 3.17
C SER A 182 0.03 -9.95 3.78
N SER A 183 0.32 -10.79 4.74
CA SER A 183 -0.71 -11.52 5.51
C SER A 183 -1.58 -10.56 6.33
N PHE A 184 -1.01 -9.43 6.77
CA PHE A 184 -1.70 -8.44 7.59
C PHE A 184 -1.63 -7.03 7.01
N THR A 185 -2.71 -6.30 7.19
CA THR A 185 -2.82 -4.87 6.94
C THR A 185 -2.84 -4.14 8.28
N ARG A 186 -2.00 -3.11 8.44
CA ARG A 186 -2.04 -2.22 9.60
C ARG A 186 -2.74 -0.91 9.22
N LEU A 187 -3.72 -0.53 10.01
CA LEU A 187 -4.44 0.74 9.91
C LEU A 187 -3.96 1.63 11.06
N CYS A 188 -3.20 2.66 10.74
CA CYS A 188 -2.65 3.58 11.71
C CYS A 188 -3.44 4.90 11.64
N MET A 189 -4.11 5.26 12.74
CA MET A 189 -5.07 6.34 12.80
C MET A 189 -4.73 7.34 13.90
N HIS A 190 -4.98 8.60 13.60
CA HIS A 190 -4.92 9.71 14.55
C HIS A 190 -6.01 10.72 14.17
N THR A 191 -6.64 11.38 15.15
CA THR A 191 -7.83 12.24 14.95
C THR A 191 -7.61 13.38 13.95
N GLU A 192 -6.39 13.90 13.86
CA GLU A 192 -6.05 15.08 13.05
C GLU A 192 -5.13 14.74 11.86
N GLN A 193 -4.90 13.46 11.59
CA GLN A 193 -3.96 13.04 10.54
C GLN A 193 -4.62 12.11 9.53
N PRO A 194 -4.06 12.02 8.32
CA PRO A 194 -4.51 11.04 7.33
C PRO A 194 -4.36 9.61 7.85
N LEU A 195 -5.26 8.73 7.43
CA LEU A 195 -5.12 7.29 7.64
C LEU A 195 -3.87 6.78 6.92
N VAL A 196 -3.05 6.02 7.62
CA VAL A 196 -1.96 5.27 7.02
C VAL A 196 -2.34 3.79 6.96
N VAL A 197 -2.25 3.20 5.78
CA VAL A 197 -2.50 1.79 5.53
C VAL A 197 -1.19 1.13 5.14
N GLU A 198 -0.70 0.22 5.96
CA GLU A 198 0.60 -0.41 5.77
C GLU A 198 0.45 -1.89 5.43
N TYR A 199 1.25 -2.33 4.45
CA TYR A 199 1.42 -3.74 4.06
C TYR A 199 2.91 -4.05 4.15
N LYS A 200 3.28 -4.94 5.07
CA LYS A 200 4.67 -5.41 5.19
C LYS A 200 4.89 -6.52 4.18
N ILE A 201 5.76 -6.29 3.21
CA ILE A 201 6.15 -7.30 2.22
C ILE A 201 6.99 -8.37 2.93
N GLU A 202 6.60 -9.63 2.80
CA GLU A 202 7.24 -10.81 3.39
C GLU A 202 8.14 -11.52 2.36
#